data_8d820e912f9cd052e27dc02e5254db81
#
_entry.id   8d820e912f9cd052e27dc02e5254db81
#
_cell.length_a   1.000
_cell.length_b   1.000
_cell.length_c   1.000
_cell.angle_alpha   90.00
_cell.angle_beta   90.00
_cell.angle_gamma   90.00
#
_symmetry.space_group_name_H-M   'P 1'
#
loop_
_entity.id
_entity.type
_entity.pdbx_description
1 polymer ?
#
loop_
_entity_poly.entity_id
_entity_poly.type
_entity_poly.pdbx_seq_one_letter_code
_entity_poly.pdbx_strand_id
1 'polypeptide(L)'
;MEEKEWNDFIEDLYLRAMRSFELRKVFEYQMERKKQRKELMENLLAPADRAVFEEISLEIWEDMEYRMRILYQQGFEDCIQLLKTLKII
;
A
#
# COMPACT_ATOMS: atom_id res chain seq x y z
N MET A 1 17.58 -7.61 -19.17
CA MET A 1 16.95 -6.41 -18.55
C MET A 1 17.84 -5.97 -17.39
N GLU A 2 18.22 -4.71 -17.37
CA GLU A 2 19.00 -4.16 -16.26
C GLU A 2 18.16 -4.09 -14.99
N GLU A 3 18.82 -4.12 -13.84
CA GLU A 3 18.14 -4.08 -12.54
C GLU A 3 17.22 -2.86 -12.40
N LYS A 4 17.67 -1.69 -12.86
CA LYS A 4 16.88 -0.46 -12.82
C LYS A 4 15.60 -0.60 -13.65
N GLU A 5 15.69 -1.12 -14.87
CA GLU A 5 14.52 -1.33 -15.74
C GLU A 5 13.53 -2.33 -15.13
N TRP A 6 14.07 -3.37 -14.49
CA TRP A 6 13.27 -4.37 -13.78
C TRP A 6 12.51 -3.74 -12.63
N ASN A 7 13.19 -2.94 -11.80
CA ASN A 7 12.58 -2.25 -10.66
C ASN A 7 11.53 -1.24 -11.12
N ASP A 8 11.78 -0.50 -12.19
CA ASP A 8 10.81 0.44 -12.76
C ASP A 8 9.57 -0.27 -13.29
N PHE A 9 9.76 -1.43 -13.92
CA PHE A 9 8.66 -2.25 -14.40
C PHE A 9 7.78 -2.75 -13.25
N ILE A 10 8.38 -3.28 -12.18
CA ILE A 10 7.65 -3.73 -10.99
C ILE A 10 6.92 -2.57 -10.32
N GLU A 11 7.55 -1.41 -10.22
CA GLU A 11 6.91 -0.22 -9.66
C GLU A 11 5.68 0.19 -10.46
N ASP A 12 5.75 0.17 -11.79
CA ASP A 12 4.62 0.47 -12.65
C ASP A 12 3.47 -0.54 -12.46
N LEU A 13 3.78 -1.82 -12.37
CA LEU A 13 2.80 -2.85 -12.08
C LEU A 13 2.14 -2.65 -10.72
N TYR A 14 2.92 -2.30 -9.71
CA TYR A 14 2.42 -2.00 -8.37
C TYR A 14 1.42 -0.84 -8.41
N LEU A 15 1.77 0.25 -9.08
CA LEU A 15 0.92 1.43 -9.18
C LEU A 15 -0.39 1.13 -9.92
N ARG A 16 -0.33 0.30 -10.95
CA ARG A 16 -1.54 -0.15 -11.68
C ARG A 16 -2.43 -1.01 -10.79
N ALA A 17 -1.84 -1.90 -10.01
CA ALA A 17 -2.58 -2.73 -9.06
C ALA A 17 -3.27 -1.87 -7.99
N MET A 18 -2.59 -0.84 -7.48
CA MET A 18 -3.16 0.10 -6.51
C MET A 18 -4.33 0.88 -7.09
N ARG A 19 -4.22 1.37 -8.33
CA ARG A 19 -5.33 2.07 -9.00
C ARG A 19 -6.54 1.14 -9.20
N SER A 20 -6.28 -0.10 -9.61
CA SER A 20 -7.34 -1.10 -9.76
C SER A 20 -8.04 -1.39 -8.43
N PHE A 21 -7.28 -1.47 -7.34
CA PHE A 21 -7.83 -1.65 -5.99
C PHE A 21 -8.72 -0.47 -5.57
N GLU A 22 -8.32 0.76 -5.88
CA GLU A 22 -9.06 1.97 -5.54
C GLU A 22 -10.46 2.03 -6.19
N LEU A 23 -10.67 1.28 -7.28
CA LEU A 23 -11.97 1.18 -7.94
C LEU A 23 -12.90 0.14 -7.29
N ARG A 24 -12.44 -0.60 -6.30
CA ARG A 24 -13.24 -1.62 -5.63
C ARG A 24 -14.10 -1.04 -4.50
N LYS A 25 -15.25 -1.66 -4.26
CA LYS A 25 -16.14 -1.29 -3.16
C LYS A 25 -15.48 -1.41 -1.78
N VAL A 26 -14.56 -2.33 -1.63
CA VAL A 26 -13.76 -2.49 -0.41
C VAL A 26 -12.97 -1.22 -0.10
N PHE A 27 -12.40 -0.59 -1.12
CA PHE A 27 -11.68 0.68 -0.96
C PHE A 27 -12.63 1.80 -0.50
N GLU A 28 -13.80 1.92 -1.11
CA GLU A 28 -14.81 2.90 -0.70
C GLU A 28 -15.21 2.73 0.77
N TYR A 29 -15.43 1.49 1.19
CA TYR A 29 -15.73 1.15 2.57
C TYR A 29 -14.59 1.56 3.51
N GLN A 30 -13.35 1.28 3.16
CA GLN A 30 -12.18 1.67 3.96
C GLN A 30 -12.03 3.18 4.07
N MET A 31 -12.28 3.91 3.00
CA MET A 31 -12.22 5.37 3.00
C MET A 31 -13.31 5.99 3.89
N GLU A 32 -14.53 5.44 3.88
CA GLU A 32 -15.61 5.87 4.76
C GLU A 32 -15.27 5.61 6.23
N ARG A 33 -14.70 4.45 6.55
CA ARG A 33 -14.23 4.13 7.89
C ARG A 33 -13.12 5.07 8.36
N LYS A 34 -12.21 5.43 7.48
CA LYS A 34 -11.13 6.38 7.75
C LYS A 34 -11.69 7.76 8.07
N LYS A 35 -12.67 8.22 7.30
CA LYS A 35 -13.36 9.49 7.51
C LYS A 35 -14.05 9.52 8.87
N GLN A 36 -14.78 8.48 9.23
CA GLN A 36 -15.46 8.36 10.52
C GLN A 36 -14.48 8.42 11.69
N ARG A 37 -13.34 7.73 11.58
CA ARG A 37 -12.29 7.76 12.60
C ARG A 37 -11.68 9.16 12.75
N LYS A 38 -11.47 9.85 11.64
CA LYS A 38 -10.96 11.22 11.64
C LYS A 38 -11.91 12.16 12.34
N GLU A 39 -13.20 12.11 12.02
CA GLU A 39 -14.24 12.92 12.67
C GLU A 39 -14.30 12.64 14.17
N LEU A 40 -14.22 11.37 14.58
CA LEU A 40 -14.21 10.99 15.98
C LEU A 40 -13.00 11.56 16.71
N MET A 41 -11.82 11.53 16.09
CA MET A 41 -10.60 12.11 16.67
C MET A 41 -10.72 13.63 16.83
N GLU A 42 -11.25 14.32 15.82
CA GLU A 42 -11.43 15.77 15.86
C GLU A 42 -12.37 16.20 17.00
N ASN A 43 -13.34 15.35 17.32
CA ASN A 43 -14.30 15.61 18.39
C ASN A 43 -13.76 15.28 19.80
N LEU A 44 -12.86 14.30 19.90
CA LEU A 44 -12.39 13.79 21.20
C LEU A 44 -11.03 14.34 21.64
N LEU A 45 -10.19 14.78 20.71
CA LEU A 45 -8.83 15.21 21.00
C LEU A 45 -8.68 16.72 20.92
N ALA A 46 -7.88 17.26 21.84
CA ALA A 46 -7.44 18.66 21.79
C ALA A 46 -6.56 18.88 20.53
N PRO A 47 -6.49 20.13 20.00
CA PRO A 47 -5.70 20.40 18.77
C PRO A 47 -4.25 19.95 18.81
N ALA A 48 -3.57 20.09 19.95
CA ALA A 48 -2.18 19.65 20.11
C ALA A 48 -2.06 18.12 20.03
N ASP A 49 -2.99 17.40 20.65
CA ASP A 49 -3.01 15.93 20.63
C ASP A 49 -3.36 15.40 19.24
N ARG A 50 -4.23 16.09 18.51
CA ARG A 50 -4.56 15.75 17.11
C ARG A 50 -3.33 15.84 16.21
N ALA A 51 -2.52 16.88 16.35
CA ALA A 51 -1.30 17.05 15.55
C ALA A 51 -0.32 15.89 15.76
N VAL A 52 -0.10 15.49 17.01
CA VAL A 52 0.76 14.35 17.36
C VAL A 52 0.19 13.05 16.79
N PHE A 53 -1.10 12.84 16.92
CA PHE A 53 -1.77 11.63 16.42
C PHE A 53 -1.69 11.55 14.90
N GLU A 54 -1.90 12.64 14.19
CA GLU A 54 -1.79 12.70 12.72
C GLU A 54 -0.37 12.37 12.26
N GLU A 55 0.64 12.89 12.97
CA GLU A 55 2.05 12.58 12.65
C GLU A 55 2.35 11.09 12.82
N ILE A 56 1.92 10.50 13.94
CA ILE A 56 2.09 9.07 14.19
C ILE A 56 1.34 8.24 13.15
N SER A 57 0.13 8.64 12.78
CA SER A 57 -0.68 7.95 11.77
C SER A 57 -0.01 7.98 10.40
N LEU A 58 0.62 9.09 10.04
CA LEU A 58 1.36 9.22 8.79
C LEU A 58 2.58 8.29 8.76
N GLU A 59 3.34 8.22 9.86
CA GLU A 59 4.48 7.30 9.96
C GLU A 59 4.05 5.84 9.80
N ILE A 60 2.96 5.45 10.45
CA ILE A 60 2.40 4.10 10.32
C ILE A 60 1.99 3.82 8.88
N TRP A 61 1.33 4.78 8.22
CA TRP A 61 0.91 4.66 6.84
C TRP A 61 2.10 4.47 5.90
N GLU A 62 3.16 5.27 6.06
CA GLU A 62 4.36 5.18 5.24
C GLU A 62 5.06 3.83 5.42
N ASP A 63 5.14 3.32 6.66
CA ASP A 63 5.71 2.01 6.95
C ASP A 63 4.90 0.89 6.30
N MET A 64 3.58 0.94 6.38
CA MET A 64 2.69 -0.03 5.75
C MET A 64 2.80 0.00 4.22
N GLU A 65 2.87 1.18 3.63
CA GLU A 65 3.05 1.33 2.18
C GLU A 65 4.37 0.72 1.72
N TYR A 66 5.44 0.98 2.45
CA TYR A 66 6.75 0.39 2.17
C TYR A 66 6.71 -1.14 2.22
N ARG A 67 6.07 -1.69 3.24
CA ARG A 67 5.90 -3.15 3.38
C ARG A 67 5.08 -3.75 2.24
N MET A 68 4.01 -3.09 1.83
CA MET A 68 3.18 -3.55 0.72
C MET A 68 3.96 -3.60 -0.59
N ARG A 69 4.81 -2.61 -0.85
CA ARG A 69 5.68 -2.59 -2.03
C ARG A 69 6.65 -3.75 -2.04
N ILE A 70 7.29 -4.03 -0.91
CA ILE A 70 8.23 -5.15 -0.75
C ILE A 70 7.52 -6.48 -0.96
N LEU A 71 6.34 -6.66 -0.35
CA LEU A 71 5.57 -7.89 -0.49
C LEU A 71 5.09 -8.11 -1.92
N TYR A 72 4.69 -7.06 -2.61
CA TYR A 72 4.30 -7.14 -4.01
C TYR A 72 5.47 -7.59 -4.88
N GLN A 73 6.64 -7.00 -4.69
CA GLN A 73 7.86 -7.38 -5.39
C GLN A 73 8.24 -8.83 -5.11
N GLN A 74 8.18 -9.24 -3.85
CA GLN A 74 8.48 -10.61 -3.44
C GLN A 74 7.52 -11.60 -4.10
N GLY A 75 6.23 -11.29 -4.11
CA GLY A 75 5.23 -12.15 -4.77
C GLY A 75 5.48 -12.31 -6.26
N PHE A 76 5.92 -11.24 -6.92
CA PHE A 76 6.29 -11.29 -8.33
C PHE A 76 7.51 -12.20 -8.58
N GLU A 77 8.54 -12.05 -7.75
CA GLU A 77 9.73 -12.91 -7.82
C GLU A 77 9.39 -14.37 -7.54
N ASP A 78 8.56 -14.63 -6.55
CA ASP A 78 8.10 -15.98 -6.21
C ASP A 78 7.31 -16.61 -7.36
N CYS A 79 6.49 -15.82 -8.05
CA CYS A 79 5.75 -16.28 -9.23
C CYS A 79 6.69 -16.70 -10.35
N ILE A 80 7.72 -15.90 -10.63
CA ILE A 80 8.75 -16.24 -11.63
C ILE A 80 9.46 -17.52 -11.24
N GLN A 81 9.84 -17.65 -9.97
CA GLN A 81 10.52 -18.85 -9.49
C GLN A 81 9.64 -20.10 -9.63
N LEU A 82 8.34 -19.97 -9.35
CA LEU A 82 7.38 -21.05 -9.56
C LEU A 82 7.32 -21.46 -11.03
N LEU A 83 7.23 -20.51 -11.95
CA LEU A 83 7.18 -20.76 -13.38
C LEU A 83 8.45 -21.46 -13.88
N LYS A 84 9.61 -21.07 -13.37
CA LYS A 84 10.88 -21.74 -13.68
C LYS A 84 10.91 -23.18 -13.15
N THR A 85 10.41 -23.40 -11.93
CA THR A 85 10.34 -24.70 -11.31
C THR A 85 9.43 -25.64 -12.12
N LEU A 86 8.32 -25.11 -12.65
CA LEU A 86 7.39 -25.85 -13.51
C LEU A 86 7.86 -25.93 -14.97
N LYS A 87 9.02 -25.36 -15.30
CA LYS A 87 9.62 -25.35 -16.64
C LYS A 87 8.74 -24.69 -17.70
N ILE A 88 7.97 -23.68 -17.31
CA ILE A 88 7.14 -22.89 -18.22
C ILE A 88 7.95 -21.78 -18.89
N ILE A 89 8.94 -21.27 -18.16
CA ILE A 89 9.87 -20.26 -18.67
C ILE A 89 11.32 -20.63 -18.39
#